data_21fef5a45c8f10e1d70d0d2d8759f329
#
_entry.id   21fef5a45c8f10e1d70d0d2d8759f329
#
_cell.length_a   1.000
_cell.length_b   1.000
_cell.length_c   1.000
_cell.angle_alpha   90.00
_cell.angle_beta   90.00
_cell.angle_gamma   90.00
#
_symmetry.space_group_name_H-M   'P 1'
#
loop_
_entity.id
_entity.type
_entity.pdbx_description
1 polymer ?
#
loop_
_entity_poly.entity_id
_entity_poly.type
_entity_poly.pdbx_seq_one_letter_code
_entity_poly.pdbx_strand_id
1 'polypeptide(L)'
;QGRAVGVNSAIATLGSSFGPSGNIGLGFSIPFNQAIRIADELIATGKSTKPFLGISFDPTFTGNGAKIAIITAGQAADKAGLTVGMIVKSIDGFKVNDAVSAIVRIRSHAPGDQTILVVETTAGVSKTFNITLGSSPALP
;
A
#
# COMPACT_ATOMS: atom_id res chain seq x y z
N GLN A 1 -12.67 24.49 -17.52
CA GLN A 1 -11.71 24.56 -16.43
C GLN A 1 -10.88 23.29 -16.46
N GLY A 2 -9.57 23.38 -16.82
CA GLY A 2 -8.64 22.25 -16.79
C GLY A 2 -8.36 21.82 -15.34
N ARG A 3 -8.55 20.53 -15.05
CA ARG A 3 -8.16 19.94 -13.77
C ARG A 3 -7.06 18.93 -14.01
N ALA A 4 -5.96 19.04 -13.27
CA ALA A 4 -4.94 18.00 -13.25
C ALA A 4 -5.48 16.77 -12.50
N VAL A 5 -5.45 15.61 -13.13
CA VAL A 5 -5.94 14.33 -12.55
C VAL A 5 -4.81 13.42 -12.13
N GLY A 6 -3.60 13.63 -12.65
CA GLY A 6 -2.42 12.85 -12.31
C GLY A 6 -1.14 13.43 -12.90
N VAL A 7 -0.01 12.95 -12.38
CA VAL A 7 1.34 13.27 -12.83
C VAL A 7 1.97 12.02 -13.42
N ASN A 8 2.36 12.07 -14.70
CA ASN A 8 3.01 10.93 -15.35
C ASN A 8 4.36 10.63 -14.67
N SER A 9 4.57 9.39 -14.28
CA SER A 9 5.74 8.99 -13.49
C SER A 9 6.58 7.91 -14.13
N ALA A 10 5.98 7.00 -14.90
CA ALA A 10 6.68 5.86 -15.49
C ALA A 10 5.97 5.36 -16.75
N ILE A 11 6.71 4.64 -17.57
CA ILE A 11 6.21 3.88 -18.71
C ILE A 11 6.63 2.41 -18.57
N ALA A 12 5.84 1.50 -19.07
CA ALA A 12 6.25 0.12 -19.19
C ALA A 12 7.05 -0.09 -20.47
N THR A 13 8.19 -0.78 -20.33
CA THR A 13 9.05 -1.15 -21.47
C THR A 13 9.26 -2.66 -21.47
N LEU A 14 9.25 -3.27 -22.64
CA LEU A 14 9.74 -4.63 -22.81
C LEU A 14 11.28 -4.59 -22.84
N GLY A 15 11.91 -5.13 -21.82
CA GLY A 15 13.36 -5.33 -21.82
C GLY A 15 13.72 -6.37 -22.89
N SER A 16 14.32 -5.92 -23.99
CA SER A 16 14.98 -6.85 -24.91
C SER A 16 16.47 -6.83 -24.63
N SER A 17 17.06 -8.01 -24.49
CA SER A 17 18.52 -8.16 -24.27
C SER A 17 19.35 -7.66 -25.45
N PHE A 18 18.73 -7.33 -26.58
CA PHE A 18 19.37 -6.90 -27.83
C PHE A 18 18.49 -5.87 -28.57
N GLY A 19 18.48 -4.59 -28.15
CA GLY A 19 17.83 -3.53 -28.89
C GLY A 19 17.28 -2.38 -28.04
N PRO A 20 16.94 -1.23 -28.63
CA PRO A 20 16.32 -0.12 -27.90
C PRO A 20 14.98 -0.57 -27.32
N SER A 21 14.88 -0.49 -25.99
CA SER A 21 13.66 -0.77 -25.24
C SER A 21 12.62 0.30 -25.56
N GLY A 22 11.57 -0.08 -26.33
CA GLY A 22 10.45 0.80 -26.67
C GLY A 22 9.34 0.77 -25.63
N ASN A 23 8.57 1.86 -25.57
CA ASN A 23 7.33 1.91 -24.80
C ASN A 23 6.30 0.97 -25.44
N ILE A 24 5.68 0.10 -24.63
CA ILE A 24 4.61 -0.81 -25.05
C ILE A 24 3.21 -0.17 -25.05
N GLY A 25 3.13 1.16 -24.95
CA GLY A 25 1.86 1.89 -24.92
C GLY A 25 1.22 1.98 -23.53
N LEU A 26 1.92 1.56 -22.47
CA LEU A 26 1.45 1.66 -21.09
C LEU A 26 2.21 2.76 -20.36
N GLY A 27 1.47 3.72 -19.83
CA GLY A 27 1.98 4.78 -18.96
C GLY A 27 1.31 4.72 -17.59
N PHE A 28 2.06 5.09 -16.57
CA PHE A 28 1.58 5.15 -15.19
C PHE A 28 1.61 6.59 -14.70
N SER A 29 0.55 7.01 -14.03
CA SER A 29 0.49 8.32 -13.40
C SER A 29 0.19 8.20 -11.90
N ILE A 30 0.79 9.10 -11.12
CA ILE A 30 0.46 9.27 -9.71
C ILE A 30 -0.82 10.12 -9.65
N PRO A 31 -1.87 9.70 -8.92
CA PRO A 31 -3.07 10.50 -8.73
C PRO A 31 -2.73 11.88 -8.16
N PHE A 32 -3.36 12.93 -8.69
CA PHE A 32 -2.96 14.31 -8.39
C PHE A 32 -3.15 14.68 -6.90
N ASN A 33 -4.19 14.15 -6.25
CA ASN A 33 -4.39 14.31 -4.81
C ASN A 33 -3.23 13.75 -3.98
N GLN A 34 -2.65 12.63 -4.39
CA GLN A 34 -1.48 12.06 -3.73
C GLN A 34 -0.23 12.90 -4.00
N ALA A 35 -0.04 13.38 -5.25
CA ALA A 35 1.09 14.23 -5.61
C ALA A 35 1.08 15.55 -4.83
N ILE A 36 -0.07 16.23 -4.71
CA ILE A 36 -0.22 17.47 -3.93
C ILE A 36 0.14 17.22 -2.46
N ARG A 37 -0.44 16.19 -1.83
CA ARG A 37 -0.14 15.88 -0.44
C ARG A 37 1.35 15.73 -0.17
N ILE A 38 2.05 14.99 -1.03
CA ILE A 38 3.51 14.78 -0.91
C ILE A 38 4.27 16.09 -1.13
N ALA A 39 3.84 16.91 -2.10
CA ALA A 39 4.45 18.21 -2.37
C ALA A 39 4.30 19.16 -1.18
N ASP A 40 3.12 19.26 -0.59
CA ASP A 40 2.84 20.08 0.59
C ASP A 40 3.69 19.63 1.79
N GLU A 41 3.82 18.32 2.00
CA GLU A 41 4.66 17.75 3.06
C GLU A 41 6.16 18.09 2.84
N LEU A 42 6.64 17.98 1.60
CA LEU A 42 8.02 18.34 1.25
C LEU A 42 8.28 19.85 1.41
N ILE A 43 7.33 20.70 1.03
CA ILE A 43 7.45 22.16 1.20
C ILE A 43 7.48 22.52 2.68
N ALA A 44 6.64 21.90 3.49
CA ALA A 44 6.52 22.22 4.91
C ALA A 44 7.68 21.67 5.76
N THR A 45 8.20 20.48 5.44
CA THR A 45 9.11 19.75 6.33
C THR A 45 10.44 19.35 5.68
N GLY A 46 10.57 19.48 4.36
CA GLY A 46 11.71 19.00 3.58
C GLY A 46 11.79 17.47 3.47
N LYS A 47 10.80 16.74 3.99
CA LYS A 47 10.78 15.27 4.03
C LYS A 47 9.39 14.77 3.67
N SER A 48 9.32 13.61 3.03
CA SER A 48 8.06 12.91 2.77
C SER A 48 7.96 11.67 3.65
N THR A 49 6.75 11.35 4.07
CA THR A 49 6.45 10.15 4.86
C THR A 49 5.51 9.24 4.07
N LYS A 50 5.59 7.93 4.37
CA LYS A 50 4.71 6.92 3.77
C LYS A 50 3.79 6.35 4.83
N PRO A 51 2.52 6.04 4.48
CA PRO A 51 1.65 5.31 5.39
C PRO A 51 2.26 3.95 5.70
N PHE A 52 2.29 3.59 6.97
CA PHE A 52 2.95 2.39 7.45
C PHE A 52 2.05 1.64 8.42
N LEU A 53 1.73 0.40 8.08
CA LEU A 53 0.93 -0.47 8.92
C LEU A 53 1.79 -1.31 9.87
N GLY A 54 3.05 -1.52 9.52
CA GLY A 54 3.98 -2.35 10.30
C GLY A 54 3.81 -3.85 10.06
N ILE A 55 3.43 -4.24 8.85
CA ILE A 55 3.32 -5.66 8.44
C ILE A 55 4.14 -5.94 7.19
N SER A 56 4.57 -7.19 7.05
CA SER A 56 5.03 -7.75 5.78
C SER A 56 4.13 -8.92 5.41
N PHE A 57 3.81 -9.01 4.13
CA PHE A 57 3.02 -10.10 3.60
C PHE A 57 3.90 -11.24 3.10
N ASP A 58 3.37 -12.45 3.12
CA ASP A 58 4.00 -13.64 2.56
C ASP A 58 3.89 -13.62 1.02
N PRO A 59 4.99 -13.46 0.28
CA PRO A 59 4.95 -13.40 -1.17
C PRO A 59 4.66 -14.76 -1.82
N THR A 60 4.80 -15.85 -1.08
CA THR A 60 4.60 -17.21 -1.56
C THR A 60 3.18 -17.72 -1.33
N PHE A 61 2.36 -16.95 -0.63
CA PHE A 61 0.97 -17.31 -0.38
C PHE A 61 0.14 -17.24 -1.64
N THR A 62 -0.39 -18.37 -2.10
CA THR A 62 -1.19 -18.51 -3.32
C THR A 62 -2.71 -18.50 -3.07
N GLY A 63 -3.12 -18.36 -1.79
CA GLY A 63 -4.53 -18.27 -1.42
C GLY A 63 -5.15 -16.90 -1.75
N ASN A 64 -6.46 -16.80 -1.62
CA ASN A 64 -7.18 -15.55 -1.84
C ASN A 64 -7.01 -14.61 -0.65
N GLY A 65 -6.36 -13.44 -0.88
CA GLY A 65 -6.04 -12.44 0.13
C GLY A 65 -4.53 -12.27 0.33
N ALA A 66 -4.15 -11.47 1.33
CA ALA A 66 -2.76 -11.22 1.67
C ALA A 66 -2.44 -11.77 3.07
N LYS A 67 -1.63 -12.83 3.14
CA LYS A 67 -1.25 -13.46 4.41
C LYS A 67 -0.17 -12.65 5.10
N ILE A 68 -0.36 -12.37 6.39
CA ILE A 68 0.61 -11.65 7.22
C ILE A 68 1.74 -12.61 7.61
N ALA A 69 2.97 -12.28 7.19
CA ALA A 69 4.17 -13.04 7.54
C ALA A 69 4.91 -12.45 8.74
N ILE A 70 4.98 -11.12 8.85
CA ILE A 70 5.70 -10.43 9.91
C ILE A 70 4.86 -9.26 10.42
N ILE A 71 4.90 -9.03 11.72
CA ILE A 71 4.37 -7.84 12.37
C ILE A 71 5.51 -7.17 13.13
N THR A 72 5.69 -5.88 12.88
CA THR A 72 6.68 -5.07 13.59
C THR A 72 6.10 -4.61 14.92
N ALA A 73 6.75 -4.98 16.02
CA ALA A 73 6.32 -4.62 17.37
C ALA A 73 6.21 -3.11 17.57
N GLY A 74 5.18 -2.67 18.28
CA GLY A 74 4.91 -1.26 18.58
C GLY A 74 4.31 -0.46 17.41
N GLN A 75 4.14 -1.05 16.23
CA GLN A 75 3.52 -0.40 15.07
C GLN A 75 2.00 -0.54 15.06
N ALA A 76 1.34 0.08 14.07
CA ALA A 76 -0.11 0.17 13.99
C ALA A 76 -0.82 -1.20 14.03
N ALA A 77 -0.30 -2.17 13.30
CA ALA A 77 -0.85 -3.53 13.26
C ALA A 77 -0.75 -4.27 14.60
N ASP A 78 0.40 -4.14 15.27
CA ASP A 78 0.64 -4.74 16.60
C ASP A 78 -0.30 -4.13 17.64
N LYS A 79 -0.40 -2.81 17.67
CA LYS A 79 -1.30 -2.07 18.56
C LYS A 79 -2.78 -2.41 18.35
N ALA A 80 -3.15 -2.73 17.11
CA ALA A 80 -4.49 -3.15 16.77
C ALA A 80 -4.78 -4.63 17.11
N GLY A 81 -3.77 -5.41 17.48
CA GLY A 81 -3.92 -6.82 17.84
C GLY A 81 -3.97 -7.77 16.65
N LEU A 82 -3.42 -7.37 15.49
CA LEU A 82 -3.19 -8.30 14.40
C LEU A 82 -2.14 -9.34 14.79
N THR A 83 -2.25 -10.53 14.24
CA THR A 83 -1.29 -11.62 14.47
C THR A 83 -0.77 -12.22 13.18
N VAL A 84 0.45 -12.74 13.22
CA VAL A 84 1.05 -13.46 12.09
C VAL A 84 0.17 -14.65 11.71
N GLY A 85 0.08 -14.92 10.41
CA GLY A 85 -0.76 -15.97 9.85
C GLY A 85 -2.19 -15.56 9.50
N MET A 86 -2.66 -14.40 9.97
CA MET A 86 -3.94 -13.84 9.52
C MET A 86 -3.88 -13.47 8.03
N ILE A 87 -5.01 -13.56 7.34
CA ILE A 87 -5.15 -13.26 5.93
C ILE A 87 -6.03 -12.02 5.76
N VAL A 88 -5.49 -10.95 5.20
CA VAL A 88 -6.25 -9.74 4.87
C VAL A 88 -7.12 -10.01 3.66
N LYS A 89 -8.44 -9.87 3.81
CA LYS A 89 -9.45 -10.12 2.77
C LYS A 89 -9.96 -8.84 2.12
N SER A 90 -10.08 -7.76 2.87
CA SER A 90 -10.43 -6.46 2.34
C SER A 90 -9.84 -5.33 3.15
N ILE A 91 -9.67 -4.17 2.50
CA ILE A 91 -9.23 -2.91 3.09
C ILE A 91 -10.21 -1.83 2.62
N ASP A 92 -10.89 -1.14 3.56
CA ASP A 92 -11.92 -0.14 3.31
C ASP A 92 -13.01 -0.60 2.33
N GLY A 93 -13.44 -1.85 2.46
CA GLY A 93 -14.44 -2.48 1.59
C GLY A 93 -13.90 -2.94 0.23
N PHE A 94 -12.65 -2.63 -0.12
CA PHE A 94 -12.03 -3.13 -1.35
C PHE A 94 -11.42 -4.51 -1.12
N LYS A 95 -11.79 -5.44 -1.99
CA LYS A 95 -11.27 -6.81 -1.94
C LYS A 95 -9.77 -6.84 -2.16
N VAL A 96 -9.08 -7.58 -1.32
CA VAL A 96 -7.64 -7.89 -1.45
C VAL A 96 -7.51 -9.29 -2.03
N ASN A 97 -6.87 -9.41 -3.18
CA ASN A 97 -6.66 -10.69 -3.85
C ASN A 97 -5.28 -11.29 -3.54
N ASP A 98 -4.29 -10.42 -3.31
CA ASP A 98 -2.89 -10.78 -3.10
C ASP A 98 -2.15 -9.72 -2.26
N ALA A 99 -0.87 -9.97 -1.96
CA ALA A 99 -0.02 -9.06 -1.22
C ALA A 99 0.17 -7.70 -1.91
N VAL A 100 0.24 -7.69 -3.25
CA VAL A 100 0.48 -6.46 -4.03
C VAL A 100 -0.74 -5.53 -3.92
N SER A 101 -1.95 -6.07 -4.10
CA SER A 101 -3.19 -5.30 -3.97
C SER A 101 -3.37 -4.71 -2.57
N ALA A 102 -2.97 -5.45 -1.52
CA ALA A 102 -2.96 -4.94 -0.15
C ALA A 102 -1.99 -3.77 0.04
N ILE A 103 -0.75 -3.92 -0.45
CA ILE A 103 0.28 -2.88 -0.37
C ILE A 103 -0.17 -1.60 -1.12
N VAL A 104 -0.67 -1.75 -2.33
CA VAL A 104 -1.16 -0.62 -3.14
C VAL A 104 -2.27 0.12 -2.39
N ARG A 105 -3.22 -0.63 -1.80
CA ARG A 105 -4.32 -0.03 -1.06
C ARG A 105 -3.85 0.71 0.18
N ILE A 106 -2.94 0.14 0.98
CA ILE A 106 -2.37 0.83 2.15
C ILE A 106 -1.63 2.10 1.72
N ARG A 107 -0.85 2.04 0.64
CA ARG A 107 -0.08 3.19 0.12
C ARG A 107 -0.94 4.31 -0.47
N SER A 108 -2.19 4.05 -0.79
CA SER A 108 -3.12 5.10 -1.27
C SER A 108 -3.61 6.05 -0.16
N HIS A 109 -3.39 5.70 1.10
CA HIS A 109 -3.72 6.51 2.27
C HIS A 109 -2.61 7.50 2.61
N ALA A 110 -2.94 8.42 3.55
CA ALA A 110 -1.95 9.26 4.21
C ALA A 110 -1.53 8.64 5.56
N PRO A 111 -0.33 8.97 6.08
CA PRO A 111 -0.01 8.70 7.47
C PRO A 111 -1.04 9.37 8.41
N GLY A 112 -1.51 8.64 9.42
CA GLY A 112 -2.56 9.10 10.32
C GLY A 112 -3.99 8.79 9.88
N ASP A 113 -4.21 8.36 8.63
CA ASP A 113 -5.53 7.94 8.18
C ASP A 113 -5.98 6.67 8.92
N GLN A 114 -7.28 6.58 9.15
CA GLN A 114 -7.91 5.36 9.63
C GLN A 114 -8.27 4.46 8.45
N THR A 115 -8.01 3.17 8.58
CA THR A 115 -8.35 2.15 7.61
C THR A 115 -9.06 0.99 8.28
N ILE A 116 -10.01 0.40 7.58
CA ILE A 116 -10.78 -0.77 8.05
C ILE A 116 -10.26 -2.01 7.35
N LEU A 117 -9.65 -2.92 8.11
CA LEU A 117 -9.20 -4.21 7.62
C LEU A 117 -10.17 -5.30 8.02
N VAL A 118 -10.64 -6.08 7.05
CA VAL A 118 -11.30 -7.36 7.31
C VAL A 118 -10.28 -8.46 7.11
N VAL A 119 -10.03 -9.22 8.14
CA VAL A 119 -9.05 -10.31 8.13
C VAL A 119 -9.73 -11.63 8.50
N GLU A 120 -9.20 -12.70 7.95
CA GLU A 120 -9.54 -14.07 8.35
C GLU A 120 -8.43 -14.57 9.28
N THR A 121 -8.84 -15.03 10.46
CA THR A 121 -7.90 -15.60 11.43
C THR A 121 -7.45 -16.99 11.00
N THR A 122 -6.42 -17.54 11.61
CA THR A 122 -5.94 -18.92 11.39
C THR A 122 -7.01 -19.98 11.70
N ALA A 123 -8.03 -19.62 12.49
CA ALA A 123 -9.19 -20.46 12.76
C ALA A 123 -10.33 -20.29 11.74
N GLY A 124 -10.15 -19.54 10.65
CA GLY A 124 -11.16 -19.30 9.63
C GLY A 124 -12.24 -18.29 10.01
N VAL A 125 -12.06 -17.56 11.12
CA VAL A 125 -13.05 -16.57 11.57
C VAL A 125 -12.70 -15.20 11.01
N SER A 126 -13.67 -14.52 10.39
CA SER A 126 -13.51 -13.13 9.95
C SER A 126 -13.59 -12.16 11.12
N LYS A 127 -12.63 -11.24 11.19
CA LYS A 127 -12.59 -10.12 12.15
C LYS A 127 -12.35 -8.81 11.44
N THR A 128 -12.92 -7.73 11.98
CA THR A 128 -12.74 -6.37 11.47
C THR A 128 -11.87 -5.58 12.46
N PHE A 129 -10.87 -4.89 11.92
CA PHE A 129 -9.97 -4.04 12.69
C PHE A 129 -10.02 -2.62 12.12
N ASN A 130 -10.19 -1.62 13.00
CA ASN A 130 -10.00 -0.21 12.67
C ASN A 130 -8.59 0.18 13.11
N ILE A 131 -7.76 0.59 12.16
CA ILE A 131 -6.35 0.83 12.39
C ILE A 131 -5.98 2.22 11.90
N THR A 132 -5.35 3.01 12.75
CA THR A 132 -4.73 4.28 12.35
C THR A 132 -3.33 4.00 11.82
N LEU A 133 -3.10 4.36 10.56
CA LEU A 133 -1.81 4.13 9.90
C LEU A 133 -0.72 5.00 10.54
N GLY A 134 0.42 4.39 10.82
CA GLY A 134 1.61 5.08 11.25
C GLY A 134 2.31 5.77 10.08
N SER A 135 3.42 6.44 10.37
CA SER A 135 4.31 7.03 9.37
C SER A 135 5.65 6.31 9.36
N SER A 136 6.14 6.01 8.17
CA SER A 136 7.53 5.59 7.99
C SER A 136 8.26 6.66 7.15
N PRO A 137 9.50 7.05 7.50
CA PRO A 137 10.27 7.94 6.66
C PRO A 137 10.34 7.36 5.25
N ALA A 138 10.22 8.21 4.22
CA ALA A 138 10.61 7.80 2.89
C ALA A 138 12.12 7.47 2.92
N LEU A 139 12.49 6.32 2.34
CA LEU A 139 13.91 6.07 2.09
C LEU A 139 14.47 7.18 1.22
N PRO A 140 15.66 7.66 1.48
CA PRO A 140 16.32 8.70 0.68
C PRO A 140 16.49 8.25 -0.77
#